data_342084ebd064e044d09cfb42321d4b72
#
_entry.id   342084ebd064e044d09cfb42321d4b72
#
_cell.length_a   1.000
_cell.length_b   1.000
_cell.length_c   1.000
_cell.angle_alpha   90.00
_cell.angle_beta   90.00
_cell.angle_gamma   90.00
#
_symmetry.space_group_name_H-M   'P 1'
#
loop_
_entity.id
_entity.type
_entity.pdbx_description
1 polymer ?
#
loop_
_entity_poly.entity_id
_entity_poly.type
_entity_poly.pdbx_seq_one_letter_code
_entity_poly.pdbx_strand_id
1 'polypeptide(L)'
;MPSLVRNVGEGGDHLKQASLTTIGFICESQDLDLRSSLVQHSNAILTAVVQGARKEEPNLEVRLAAIYALGDSLEFVDSNFKNEGERNYIMQVICEATQAADSRIQEGAFGCLNRIMGLYYDLMRFYMEKALFGLTIMGMKSEEEDVAKLAVEFWSTVCEEEIAIEDDNAQV
;
A
#
# COMPACT_ATOMS: atom_id res chain seq x y z
N MET A 1 -0.40 -18.70 -7.25
CA MET A 1 -0.57 -17.31 -7.75
C MET A 1 -1.46 -17.20 -9.00
N PRO A 2 -1.24 -17.86 -10.14
CA PRO A 2 -2.03 -17.58 -11.37
C PRO A 2 -3.54 -17.72 -11.20
N SER A 3 -4.01 -18.73 -10.45
CA SER A 3 -5.44 -18.94 -10.20
C SER A 3 -6.07 -17.82 -9.36
N LEU A 4 -5.36 -17.33 -8.33
CA LEU A 4 -5.84 -16.23 -7.49
C LEU A 4 -5.95 -14.92 -8.28
N VAL A 5 -4.93 -14.59 -9.07
CA VAL A 5 -4.93 -13.40 -9.93
C VAL A 5 -6.09 -13.46 -10.95
N ARG A 6 -6.31 -14.62 -11.59
CA ARG A 6 -7.43 -14.79 -12.49
C ARG A 6 -8.79 -14.61 -11.80
N ASN A 7 -8.93 -15.16 -10.59
CA ASN A 7 -10.16 -15.02 -9.81
C ASN A 7 -10.50 -13.56 -9.47
N VAL A 8 -9.48 -12.72 -9.23
CA VAL A 8 -9.68 -11.29 -9.02
C VAL A 8 -10.18 -10.60 -10.28
N GLY A 9 -9.70 -11.01 -11.47
CA GLY A 9 -10.14 -10.42 -12.75
C GLY A 9 -11.51 -10.87 -13.22
N GLU A 10 -11.84 -12.16 -13.04
CA GLU A 10 -12.99 -12.81 -13.71
C GLU A 10 -14.06 -13.32 -12.71
N GLY A 11 -13.75 -13.37 -11.42
CA GLY A 11 -14.64 -13.91 -10.38
C GLY A 11 -15.77 -12.97 -9.98
N GLY A 12 -16.80 -13.56 -9.34
CA GLY A 12 -17.78 -12.76 -8.59
C GLY A 12 -17.18 -12.20 -7.30
N ASP A 13 -17.87 -11.26 -6.65
CA ASP A 13 -17.36 -10.46 -5.52
C ASP A 13 -16.78 -11.31 -4.37
N HIS A 14 -17.46 -12.37 -3.96
CA HIS A 14 -16.96 -13.27 -2.91
C HIS A 14 -15.65 -13.96 -3.30
N LEU A 15 -15.52 -14.36 -4.56
CA LEU A 15 -14.31 -15.01 -5.05
C LEU A 15 -13.15 -14.03 -5.20
N LYS A 16 -13.43 -12.78 -5.63
CA LYS A 16 -12.47 -11.68 -5.66
C LYS A 16 -11.95 -11.38 -4.26
N GLN A 17 -12.85 -11.15 -3.32
CA GLN A 17 -12.51 -10.86 -1.92
C GLN A 17 -11.66 -11.99 -1.32
N ALA A 18 -12.12 -13.25 -1.41
CA ALA A 18 -11.37 -14.39 -0.87
C ALA A 18 -9.98 -14.53 -1.50
N SER A 19 -9.87 -14.30 -2.81
CA SER A 19 -8.58 -14.38 -3.52
C SER A 19 -7.63 -13.27 -3.11
N LEU A 20 -8.12 -12.03 -2.94
CA LEU A 20 -7.33 -10.89 -2.47
C LEU A 20 -6.86 -11.11 -1.02
N THR A 21 -7.76 -11.53 -0.13
CA THR A 21 -7.40 -11.88 1.26
C THR A 21 -6.34 -12.97 1.31
N THR A 22 -6.46 -14.00 0.45
CA THR A 22 -5.48 -15.08 0.36
C THR A 22 -4.12 -14.57 -0.15
N ILE A 23 -4.11 -13.65 -1.12
CA ILE A 23 -2.87 -12.99 -1.60
C ILE A 23 -2.19 -12.25 -0.44
N GLY A 24 -2.93 -11.47 0.35
CA GLY A 24 -2.40 -10.80 1.53
C GLY A 24 -1.73 -11.77 2.51
N PHE A 25 -2.44 -12.81 2.95
CA PHE A 25 -1.87 -13.82 3.85
C PHE A 25 -0.61 -14.52 3.30
N ILE A 26 -0.56 -14.77 2.00
CA ILE A 26 0.63 -15.34 1.37
C ILE A 26 1.80 -14.34 1.43
N CYS A 27 1.53 -13.06 1.21
CA CYS A 27 2.54 -12.00 1.28
C CYS A 27 3.08 -11.78 2.72
N GLU A 28 2.31 -12.02 3.74
CA GLU A 28 2.74 -11.97 5.15
C GLU A 28 3.69 -13.12 5.57
N SER A 29 3.79 -14.17 4.76
CA SER A 29 4.59 -15.37 5.11
C SER A 29 6.06 -15.04 5.31
N GLN A 30 6.66 -15.63 6.34
CA GLN A 30 8.10 -15.54 6.63
C GLN A 30 8.93 -16.67 6.00
N ASP A 31 8.30 -17.58 5.25
CA ASP A 31 8.99 -18.65 4.53
C ASP A 31 9.84 -18.08 3.38
N LEU A 32 11.15 -18.35 3.42
CA LEU A 32 12.13 -17.74 2.49
C LEU A 32 11.93 -18.23 1.04
N ASP A 33 11.57 -19.49 0.85
CA ASP A 33 11.35 -20.06 -0.49
C ASP A 33 10.07 -19.46 -1.10
N LEU A 34 9.04 -19.31 -0.28
CA LEU A 34 7.80 -18.65 -0.70
C LEU A 34 8.06 -17.17 -1.05
N ARG A 35 8.79 -16.43 -0.21
CA ARG A 35 9.16 -15.03 -0.47
C ARG A 35 9.91 -14.86 -1.79
N SER A 36 10.86 -15.74 -2.07
CA SER A 36 11.59 -15.74 -3.35
C SER A 36 10.66 -15.98 -4.55
N SER A 37 9.67 -16.86 -4.39
CA SER A 37 8.64 -17.09 -5.40
C SER A 37 7.71 -15.89 -5.59
N LEU A 38 7.37 -15.15 -4.52
CA LEU A 38 6.52 -13.96 -4.58
C LEU A 38 7.16 -12.86 -5.44
N VAL A 39 8.46 -12.64 -5.32
CA VAL A 39 9.18 -11.66 -6.16
C VAL A 39 9.01 -11.97 -7.65
N GLN A 40 9.02 -13.25 -8.05
CA GLN A 40 8.80 -13.66 -9.44
C GLN A 40 7.36 -13.39 -9.93
N HIS A 41 6.42 -13.27 -9.01
CA HIS A 41 5.01 -13.01 -9.30
C HIS A 41 4.57 -11.57 -8.98
N SER A 42 5.51 -10.69 -8.63
CA SER A 42 5.22 -9.32 -8.19
C SER A 42 4.28 -8.55 -9.13
N ASN A 43 4.53 -8.58 -10.43
CA ASN A 43 3.68 -7.90 -11.42
C ASN A 43 2.24 -8.42 -11.42
N ALA A 44 2.06 -9.74 -11.31
CA ALA A 44 0.73 -10.34 -11.31
C ALA A 44 -0.02 -10.02 -9.99
N ILE A 45 0.68 -10.08 -8.86
CA ILE A 45 0.16 -9.70 -7.55
C ILE A 45 -0.26 -8.23 -7.57
N LEU A 46 0.66 -7.35 -7.97
CA LEU A 46 0.41 -5.92 -8.01
C LEU A 46 -0.77 -5.56 -8.91
N THR A 47 -0.86 -6.16 -10.09
CA THR A 47 -1.99 -5.93 -11.01
C THR A 47 -3.31 -6.31 -10.34
N ALA A 48 -3.38 -7.45 -9.67
CA ALA A 48 -4.60 -7.90 -9.01
C ALA A 48 -5.00 -6.99 -7.83
N VAL A 49 -4.05 -6.68 -6.94
CA VAL A 49 -4.35 -5.88 -5.74
C VAL A 49 -4.66 -4.42 -6.08
N VAL A 50 -3.95 -3.82 -7.03
CA VAL A 50 -4.23 -2.45 -7.47
C VAL A 50 -5.57 -2.35 -8.19
N GLN A 51 -5.91 -3.33 -9.03
CA GLN A 51 -7.22 -3.38 -9.70
C GLN A 51 -8.37 -3.43 -8.69
N GLY A 52 -8.27 -4.24 -7.64
CA GLY A 52 -9.29 -4.34 -6.60
C GLY A 52 -9.35 -3.13 -5.67
N ALA A 53 -8.21 -2.43 -5.47
CA ALA A 53 -8.11 -1.29 -4.56
C ALA A 53 -8.66 0.03 -5.14
N ARG A 54 -8.86 0.11 -6.47
CA ARG A 54 -9.31 1.31 -7.16
C ARG A 54 -10.66 1.80 -6.67
N LYS A 55 -10.89 3.11 -6.77
CA LYS A 55 -12.18 3.73 -6.41
C LYS A 55 -13.37 3.26 -7.26
N GLU A 56 -13.09 2.74 -8.47
CA GLU A 56 -14.09 2.19 -9.38
C GLU A 56 -14.58 0.79 -8.99
N GLU A 57 -13.88 0.09 -8.05
CA GLU A 57 -14.41 -1.17 -7.52
C GLU A 57 -15.67 -0.91 -6.69
N PRO A 58 -16.85 -1.41 -7.13
CA PRO A 58 -18.11 -1.08 -6.49
C PRO A 58 -18.34 -1.81 -5.17
N ASN A 59 -17.66 -2.93 -4.95
CA ASN A 59 -17.81 -3.73 -3.75
C ASN A 59 -16.80 -3.31 -2.69
N LEU A 60 -17.28 -2.73 -1.58
CA LEU A 60 -16.44 -2.23 -0.50
C LEU A 60 -15.55 -3.31 0.15
N GLU A 61 -16.07 -4.54 0.30
CA GLU A 61 -15.31 -5.63 0.91
C GLU A 61 -14.20 -6.15 -0.02
N VAL A 62 -14.42 -6.14 -1.34
CA VAL A 62 -13.38 -6.41 -2.35
C VAL A 62 -12.30 -5.33 -2.28
N ARG A 63 -12.72 -4.06 -2.26
CA ARG A 63 -11.80 -2.92 -2.18
C ARG A 63 -10.97 -2.94 -0.88
N LEU A 64 -11.61 -3.26 0.24
CA LEU A 64 -10.95 -3.39 1.54
C LEU A 64 -9.91 -4.50 1.52
N ALA A 65 -10.28 -5.71 1.07
CA ALA A 65 -9.35 -6.82 0.94
C ALA A 65 -8.15 -6.48 0.04
N ALA A 66 -8.39 -5.74 -1.05
CA ALA A 66 -7.35 -5.31 -1.97
C ALA A 66 -6.38 -4.29 -1.37
N ILE A 67 -6.86 -3.31 -0.60
CA ILE A 67 -6.00 -2.33 0.08
C ILE A 67 -5.08 -3.00 1.10
N TYR A 68 -5.59 -3.93 1.90
CA TYR A 68 -4.74 -4.70 2.83
C TYR A 68 -3.72 -5.56 2.09
N ALA A 69 -4.16 -6.32 1.07
CA ALA A 69 -3.26 -7.13 0.25
C ALA A 69 -2.19 -6.29 -0.48
N LEU A 70 -2.52 -5.05 -0.89
CA LEU A 70 -1.56 -4.11 -1.46
C LEU A 70 -0.50 -3.76 -0.42
N GLY A 71 -0.89 -3.39 0.81
CA GLY A 71 0.04 -3.12 1.91
C GLY A 71 1.00 -4.29 2.17
N ASP A 72 0.47 -5.52 2.21
CA ASP A 72 1.27 -6.72 2.47
C ASP A 72 2.21 -7.09 1.30
N SER A 73 1.89 -6.65 0.08
CA SER A 73 2.72 -6.90 -1.11
C SER A 73 3.86 -5.91 -1.32
N LEU A 74 3.90 -4.78 -0.60
CA LEU A 74 4.86 -3.69 -0.85
C LEU A 74 6.33 -4.10 -0.77
N GLU A 75 6.68 -5.09 0.05
CA GLU A 75 8.03 -5.63 0.14
C GLU A 75 8.49 -6.39 -1.11
N PHE A 76 7.55 -6.84 -1.95
CA PHE A 76 7.84 -7.67 -3.13
C PHE A 76 7.76 -6.91 -4.46
N VAL A 77 7.39 -5.63 -4.43
CA VAL A 77 7.15 -4.81 -5.62
C VAL A 77 8.21 -3.75 -5.86
N ASP A 78 9.42 -3.94 -5.34
CA ASP A 78 10.53 -2.99 -5.45
C ASP A 78 10.81 -2.56 -6.91
N SER A 79 10.84 -3.52 -7.84
CA SER A 79 11.05 -3.21 -9.25
C SER A 79 9.94 -2.31 -9.84
N ASN A 80 8.70 -2.50 -9.39
CA ASN A 80 7.56 -1.69 -9.83
C ASN A 80 7.62 -0.29 -9.22
N PHE A 81 8.05 -0.17 -7.95
CA PHE A 81 8.24 1.12 -7.30
C PHE A 81 9.39 1.93 -7.91
N LYS A 82 10.45 1.29 -8.41
CA LYS A 82 11.52 1.97 -9.16
C LYS A 82 11.07 2.48 -10.51
N ASN A 83 10.04 1.89 -11.11
CA ASN A 83 9.42 2.38 -12.33
C ASN A 83 8.49 3.57 -12.01
N GLU A 84 8.81 4.76 -12.52
CA GLU A 84 8.07 5.99 -12.21
C GLU A 84 6.58 5.89 -12.59
N GLY A 85 6.27 5.34 -13.76
CA GLY A 85 4.88 5.22 -14.23
C GLY A 85 4.03 4.29 -13.35
N GLU A 86 4.60 3.15 -12.97
CA GLU A 86 3.94 2.18 -12.09
C GLU A 86 3.81 2.74 -10.67
N ARG A 87 4.87 3.35 -10.15
CA ARG A 87 4.84 4.05 -8.86
C ARG A 87 3.76 5.14 -8.81
N ASN A 88 3.69 5.99 -9.83
CA ASN A 88 2.68 7.03 -9.90
C ASN A 88 1.27 6.46 -9.82
N TYR A 89 1.01 5.35 -10.51
CA TYR A 89 -0.28 4.70 -10.49
C TYR A 89 -0.62 4.08 -9.13
N ILE A 90 0.33 3.39 -8.51
CA ILE A 90 0.17 2.85 -7.15
C ILE A 90 -0.13 3.98 -6.15
N MET A 91 0.67 5.04 -6.17
CA MET A 91 0.49 6.18 -5.28
C MET A 91 -0.85 6.88 -5.50
N GLN A 92 -1.31 7.01 -6.74
CA GLN A 92 -2.62 7.56 -7.04
C GLN A 92 -3.72 6.72 -6.37
N VAL A 93 -3.71 5.41 -6.54
CA VAL A 93 -4.74 4.52 -5.97
C VAL A 93 -4.76 4.61 -4.44
N ILE A 94 -3.60 4.62 -3.80
CA ILE A 94 -3.49 4.74 -2.34
C ILE A 94 -3.95 6.12 -1.87
N CYS A 95 -3.52 7.20 -2.51
CA CYS A 95 -3.96 8.56 -2.16
C CYS A 95 -5.48 8.73 -2.33
N GLU A 96 -6.07 8.17 -3.38
CA GLU A 96 -7.53 8.17 -3.55
C GLU A 96 -8.24 7.35 -2.45
N ALA A 97 -7.64 6.27 -1.99
CA ALA A 97 -8.19 5.43 -0.92
C ALA A 97 -8.16 6.14 0.45
N THR A 98 -7.20 7.03 0.72
CA THR A 98 -7.20 7.85 1.95
C THR A 98 -8.42 8.79 2.03
N GLN A 99 -9.11 9.03 0.92
CA GLN A 99 -10.30 9.88 0.81
C GLN A 99 -11.59 9.08 0.65
N ALA A 100 -11.55 7.76 0.86
CA ALA A 100 -12.74 6.91 0.76
C ALA A 100 -13.77 7.27 1.85
N ALA A 101 -15.05 7.03 1.57
CA ALA A 101 -16.11 7.24 2.57
C ALA A 101 -16.10 6.18 3.70
N ASP A 102 -15.55 4.99 3.44
CA ASP A 102 -15.40 3.92 4.44
C ASP A 102 -14.07 4.10 5.18
N SER A 103 -14.13 4.29 6.50
CA SER A 103 -12.96 4.54 7.36
C SER A 103 -11.97 3.36 7.37
N ARG A 104 -12.43 2.12 7.19
CA ARG A 104 -11.56 0.94 7.12
C ARG A 104 -10.66 0.98 5.88
N ILE A 105 -11.17 1.53 4.76
CA ILE A 105 -10.37 1.74 3.54
C ILE A 105 -9.36 2.86 3.77
N GLN A 106 -9.76 3.96 4.44
CA GLN A 106 -8.83 5.02 4.82
C GLN A 106 -7.70 4.49 5.71
N GLU A 107 -8.05 3.71 6.73
CA GLU A 107 -7.08 3.05 7.62
C GLU A 107 -6.08 2.20 6.85
N GLY A 108 -6.56 1.30 5.99
CA GLY A 108 -5.70 0.47 5.13
C GLY A 108 -4.80 1.31 4.22
N ALA A 109 -5.30 2.42 3.67
CA ALA A 109 -4.54 3.32 2.81
C ALA A 109 -3.44 4.07 3.56
N PHE A 110 -3.70 4.59 4.77
CA PHE A 110 -2.66 5.19 5.62
C PHE A 110 -1.64 4.15 6.08
N GLY A 111 -2.06 2.91 6.38
CA GLY A 111 -1.15 1.79 6.62
C GLY A 111 -0.21 1.51 5.44
N CYS A 112 -0.73 1.55 4.20
CA CYS A 112 0.10 1.46 3.00
C CYS A 112 1.11 2.62 2.91
N LEU A 113 0.69 3.86 3.19
CA LEU A 113 1.59 5.03 3.15
C LEU A 113 2.72 4.90 4.17
N ASN A 114 2.43 4.46 5.39
CA ASN A 114 3.43 4.24 6.44
C ASN A 114 4.48 3.20 6.00
N ARG A 115 4.04 2.07 5.44
CA ARG A 115 4.94 1.04 4.89
C ARG A 115 5.79 1.58 3.73
N ILE A 116 5.18 2.36 2.82
CA ILE A 116 5.89 2.97 1.68
C ILE A 116 6.97 3.92 2.16
N MET A 117 6.70 4.74 3.18
CA MET A 117 7.69 5.65 3.74
C MET A 117 8.89 4.90 4.31
N GLY A 118 8.69 3.79 5.03
CA GLY A 118 9.80 2.98 5.55
C GLY A 118 10.55 2.17 4.50
N LEU A 119 9.93 1.85 3.35
CA LEU A 119 10.56 1.02 2.31
C LEU A 119 11.19 1.82 1.16
N TYR A 120 10.62 2.99 0.84
CA TYR A 120 10.90 3.73 -0.39
C TYR A 120 11.06 5.22 -0.15
N TYR A 121 11.57 5.64 1.01
CA TYR A 121 11.66 7.03 1.43
C TYR A 121 12.26 7.95 0.36
N ASP A 122 13.39 7.55 -0.22
CA ASP A 122 14.11 8.33 -1.24
C ASP A 122 13.28 8.66 -2.48
N LEU A 123 12.25 7.85 -2.76
CA LEU A 123 11.38 8.03 -3.92
C LEU A 123 10.16 8.90 -3.61
N MET A 124 9.95 9.29 -2.34
CA MET A 124 8.71 9.91 -1.88
C MET A 124 8.71 11.43 -1.90
N ARG A 125 9.84 12.09 -2.09
CA ARG A 125 9.95 13.56 -2.03
C ARG A 125 8.91 14.28 -2.92
N PHE A 126 8.74 13.84 -4.15
CA PHE A 126 7.77 14.43 -5.08
C PHE A 126 6.33 14.32 -4.55
N TYR A 127 5.98 13.16 -3.99
CA TYR A 127 4.63 12.89 -3.46
C TYR A 127 4.37 13.66 -2.18
N MET A 128 5.39 13.85 -1.33
CA MET A 128 5.30 14.69 -0.13
C MET A 128 4.85 16.10 -0.47
N GLU A 129 5.50 16.74 -1.44
CA GLU A 129 5.20 18.10 -1.86
C GLU A 129 3.83 18.23 -2.53
N LYS A 130 3.42 17.21 -3.31
CA LYS A 130 2.22 17.27 -4.14
C LYS A 130 0.93 16.84 -3.44
N ALA A 131 1.01 15.86 -2.53
CA ALA A 131 -0.18 15.24 -1.99
C ALA A 131 -0.07 14.85 -0.50
N LEU A 132 0.99 14.14 -0.10
CA LEU A 132 1.02 13.44 1.19
C LEU A 132 0.94 14.39 2.37
N PHE A 133 1.58 15.56 2.30
CA PHE A 133 1.46 16.58 3.34
C PHE A 133 0.00 16.97 3.61
N GLY A 134 -0.75 17.29 2.56
CA GLY A 134 -2.17 17.65 2.70
C GLY A 134 -3.03 16.50 3.19
N LEU A 135 -2.83 15.30 2.64
CA LEU A 135 -3.61 14.10 2.99
C LEU A 135 -3.39 13.69 4.45
N THR A 136 -2.16 13.73 4.94
CA THR A 136 -1.84 13.36 6.33
C THR A 136 -2.37 14.39 7.33
N ILE A 137 -2.32 15.69 7.00
CA ILE A 137 -2.97 16.74 7.82
C ILE A 137 -4.49 16.52 7.90
N MET A 138 -5.12 16.11 6.81
CA MET A 138 -6.56 15.76 6.83
C MET A 138 -6.81 14.50 7.67
N GLY A 139 -5.98 13.47 7.50
CA GLY A 139 -6.06 12.23 8.29
C GLY A 139 -5.93 12.47 9.79
N MET A 140 -4.97 13.30 10.22
CA MET A 140 -4.81 13.67 11.63
C MET A 140 -6.03 14.39 12.26
N LYS A 141 -6.90 14.96 11.43
CA LYS A 141 -8.16 15.60 11.85
C LYS A 141 -9.36 14.68 11.75
N SER A 142 -9.17 13.41 11.38
CA SER A 142 -10.25 12.44 11.30
C SER A 142 -10.92 12.25 12.66
N GLU A 143 -12.25 12.09 12.63
CA GLU A 143 -13.03 11.66 13.82
C GLU A 143 -12.78 10.18 14.14
N GLU A 144 -12.30 9.40 13.16
CA GLU A 144 -11.92 8.00 13.32
C GLU A 144 -10.52 7.92 13.92
N GLU A 145 -10.43 7.44 15.17
CA GLU A 145 -9.19 7.45 15.96
C GLU A 145 -8.06 6.67 15.27
N ASP A 146 -8.36 5.52 14.66
CA ASP A 146 -7.34 4.67 14.03
C ASP A 146 -6.77 5.32 12.76
N VAL A 147 -7.60 6.03 11.98
CA VAL A 147 -7.14 6.84 10.85
C VAL A 147 -6.23 7.97 11.34
N ALA A 148 -6.63 8.68 12.39
CA ALA A 148 -5.85 9.78 12.94
C ALA A 148 -4.48 9.30 13.49
N LYS A 149 -4.45 8.16 14.19
CA LYS A 149 -3.21 7.53 14.67
C LYS A 149 -2.24 7.19 13.54
N LEU A 150 -2.71 6.53 12.49
CA LEU A 150 -1.89 6.17 11.33
C LEU A 150 -1.35 7.40 10.60
N ALA A 151 -2.14 8.47 10.51
CA ALA A 151 -1.69 9.73 9.92
C ALA A 151 -0.60 10.42 10.78
N VAL A 152 -0.63 10.27 12.10
CA VAL A 152 0.44 10.73 13.01
C VAL A 152 1.67 9.83 12.88
N GLU A 153 1.48 8.51 12.85
CA GLU A 153 2.55 7.52 12.69
C GLU A 153 3.35 7.74 11.40
N PHE A 154 2.70 8.16 10.33
CA PHE A 154 3.37 8.56 9.10
C PHE A 154 4.50 9.57 9.36
N TRP A 155 4.26 10.59 10.17
CA TRP A 155 5.26 11.60 10.50
C TRP A 155 6.34 11.08 11.43
N SER A 156 6.04 10.12 12.31
CA SER A 156 7.06 9.42 13.09
C SER A 156 8.04 8.68 12.18
N THR A 157 7.51 7.96 11.18
CA THR A 157 8.35 7.28 10.18
C THR A 157 9.20 8.27 9.38
N VAL A 158 8.63 9.41 8.95
CA VAL A 158 9.39 10.48 8.27
C VAL A 158 10.54 10.96 9.15
N CYS A 159 10.29 11.23 10.44
CA CYS A 159 11.34 11.68 11.36
C CYS A 159 12.43 10.62 11.55
N GLU A 160 12.08 9.35 11.66
CA GLU A 160 13.05 8.24 11.80
C GLU A 160 13.97 8.14 10.58
N GLU A 161 13.42 8.23 9.35
CA GLU A 161 14.17 8.21 8.11
C GLU A 161 15.11 9.44 7.98
N GLU A 162 14.63 10.65 8.32
CA GLU A 162 15.48 11.86 8.29
C GLU A 162 16.63 11.77 9.32
N ILE A 163 16.39 11.26 10.53
CA ILE A 163 17.42 11.05 11.54
C ILE A 163 18.46 10.05 11.04
N ALA A 164 18.03 8.93 10.43
CA ALA A 164 18.94 7.95 9.88
C ALA A 164 19.85 8.53 8.78
N ILE A 165 19.30 9.38 7.91
CA ILE A 165 20.05 10.07 6.86
C ILE A 165 21.07 11.07 7.47
N GLU A 166 20.68 11.81 8.50
CA GLU A 166 21.59 12.73 9.19
C GLU A 166 22.75 12.00 9.86
N ASP A 167 22.49 10.88 10.53
CA ASP A 167 23.51 10.05 11.18
C ASP A 167 24.50 9.46 10.17
N ASP A 168 24.02 8.96 9.04
CA ASP A 168 24.87 8.45 7.97
C ASP A 168 25.77 9.54 7.39
N ASN A 169 25.26 10.75 7.19
CA ASN A 169 26.03 11.90 6.69
C ASN A 169 27.06 12.40 7.72
N ALA A 170 26.82 12.21 9.01
CA ALA A 170 27.74 12.63 10.07
C ALA A 170 28.95 11.68 10.24
N GLN A 171 28.88 10.45 9.67
CA GLN A 171 29.94 9.43 9.74
C GLN A 171 30.91 9.48 8.54
N VAL A 172 30.70 10.34 7.55
CA VAL A 172 31.53 10.57 6.36
C VAL A 172 32.39 11.81 6.56
#